data_91d3d2c5166089d222ed2278aff69e53
#
_entry.id   91d3d2c5166089d222ed2278aff69e53
#
_cell.length_a   1.000
_cell.length_b   1.000
_cell.length_c   1.000
_cell.angle_alpha   90.00
_cell.angle_beta   90.00
_cell.angle_gamma   90.00
#
_symmetry.space_group_name_H-M   'P 1'
#
loop_
_entity.id
_entity.type
_entity.pdbx_description
1 polymer ?
#
loop_
_entity_poly.entity_id
_entity_poly.type
_entity_poly.pdbx_seq_one_letter_code
_entity_poly.pdbx_strand_id
1 'polypeptide(L)'
;MNIMKKTLILACMIATAFVSCSKEDPEVVIPERVDIVLTKAEAEVLEAGTDFSFDLFREVASRNDYNNIFISPLSAHIATCMLANGAEGETYSQIVKTLGYEGFNINDVNSAYNTLVTGLRKVDTSTKLEIANALWVNDIFPVSKTFADGMAKNYDAYVKNLDFGSRDAVKTINKWCSDKTGKMIPDFLKELESDDVMLLMNALYFDGKWKEKFEKSQTVEDTFTTLDSKQVKKEFMRISKRFIYSETEDEKIRMCELPYGNGAFVMDIILPDQDLDFKSFIGKLTGEGWKNMFTYRGSHKIELALPKFKMEAEYNLKEALSAMGMELAYDSKKAELKKMCSNNDWQLWVDRTIQKSVIEVNEDGSKAAAVTAHVIKGTTSPGPESVIDFTCDHPFMFMIRETTSGAILFMGTYTK
;
A
#
# COMPACT_ATOMS: atom_id res chain seq x y z
N MET A 1 0.07 -69.97 70.98
CA MET A 1 0.78 -69.89 69.72
C MET A 1 -0.19 -69.30 68.70
N ASN A 2 -0.38 -68.00 68.77
CA ASN A 2 -1.37 -67.29 67.92
C ASN A 2 -0.68 -66.11 67.18
N ILE A 3 -0.70 -66.19 65.93
CA ILE A 3 -0.20 -65.15 65.02
C ILE A 3 -1.35 -64.21 64.70
N MET A 4 -1.27 -62.98 65.18
CA MET A 4 -2.22 -61.92 64.88
C MET A 4 -1.83 -61.27 63.48
N LYS A 5 -2.73 -61.36 62.52
CA LYS A 5 -2.64 -60.61 61.25
C LYS A 5 -3.10 -59.18 61.53
N LYS A 6 -2.23 -58.21 61.30
CA LYS A 6 -2.59 -56.80 61.21
C LYS A 6 -2.97 -56.49 59.75
N THR A 7 -4.21 -56.07 59.49
CA THR A 7 -4.73 -55.59 58.25
C THR A 7 -4.40 -54.09 58.14
N LEU A 8 -3.60 -53.71 57.14
CA LEU A 8 -3.25 -52.31 56.79
C LEU A 8 -4.27 -51.82 55.79
N ILE A 9 -5.13 -50.85 56.13
CA ILE A 9 -6.04 -50.20 55.26
C ILE A 9 -5.24 -49.05 54.63
N LEU A 10 -5.01 -49.16 53.28
CA LEU A 10 -4.38 -48.10 52.42
C LEU A 10 -5.50 -47.24 51.87
N ALA A 11 -5.65 -46.02 52.37
CA ALA A 11 -6.53 -45.02 51.83
C ALA A 11 -5.89 -44.37 50.59
N CYS A 12 -6.35 -44.71 49.38
CA CYS A 12 -6.00 -44.01 48.17
C CYS A 12 -6.73 -42.66 48.11
N MET A 13 -6.04 -41.56 48.37
CA MET A 13 -6.50 -40.24 47.97
C MET A 13 -6.28 -40.06 46.46
N ILE A 14 -7.37 -40.06 45.69
CA ILE A 14 -7.35 -39.67 44.29
C ILE A 14 -7.34 -38.15 44.25
N ALA A 15 -6.15 -37.55 44.04
CA ALA A 15 -6.03 -36.15 43.68
C ALA A 15 -6.41 -35.99 42.22
N THR A 16 -7.63 -35.54 41.94
CA THR A 16 -8.03 -35.07 40.61
C THR A 16 -7.33 -33.75 40.34
N ALA A 17 -6.19 -33.81 39.62
CA ALA A 17 -5.57 -32.64 39.03
C ALA A 17 -6.48 -32.19 37.87
N PHE A 18 -7.19 -31.07 38.05
CA PHE A 18 -7.78 -30.33 36.95
C PHE A 18 -6.63 -29.71 36.14
N VAL A 19 -6.23 -30.40 35.09
CA VAL A 19 -5.41 -29.77 34.04
C VAL A 19 -6.35 -28.85 33.28
N SER A 20 -6.34 -27.57 33.66
CA SER A 20 -6.89 -26.49 32.82
C SER A 20 -5.97 -26.37 31.64
N CYS A 21 -6.34 -26.99 30.52
CA CYS A 21 -5.77 -26.63 29.21
C CYS A 21 -6.27 -25.25 28.84
N SER A 22 -5.60 -24.20 29.32
CA SER A 22 -5.60 -22.93 28.59
C SER A 22 -4.84 -23.21 27.28
N LYS A 23 -5.54 -23.21 26.17
CA LYS A 23 -4.87 -23.08 24.87
C LYS A 23 -4.24 -21.69 24.88
N GLU A 24 -2.98 -21.60 25.26
CA GLU A 24 -2.16 -20.45 24.93
C GLU A 24 -2.07 -20.42 23.41
N ASP A 25 -2.61 -19.37 22.80
CA ASP A 25 -2.40 -19.13 21.40
C ASP A 25 -0.89 -19.03 21.16
N PRO A 26 -0.38 -19.63 20.06
CA PRO A 26 1.06 -19.64 19.82
C PRO A 26 1.57 -18.20 19.79
N GLU A 27 2.62 -17.96 20.56
CA GLU A 27 3.31 -16.69 20.65
C GLU A 27 3.75 -16.29 19.23
N VAL A 28 3.16 -15.24 18.69
CA VAL A 28 3.52 -14.75 17.35
C VAL A 28 4.86 -14.04 17.48
N VAL A 29 5.91 -14.72 17.05
CA VAL A 29 7.24 -14.14 16.96
C VAL A 29 7.20 -13.04 15.91
N ILE A 30 7.35 -11.79 16.34
CA ILE A 30 7.52 -10.66 15.42
C ILE A 30 8.91 -10.81 14.81
N PRO A 31 9.03 -10.94 13.46
CA PRO A 31 10.32 -11.11 12.83
C PRO A 31 11.21 -9.88 13.04
N GLU A 32 12.52 -10.11 13.10
CA GLU A 32 13.47 -9.00 13.11
C GLU A 32 13.33 -8.18 11.83
N ARG A 33 13.40 -6.87 11.99
CA ARG A 33 13.35 -5.93 10.87
C ARG A 33 14.65 -5.99 10.08
N VAL A 34 14.55 -6.08 8.77
CA VAL A 34 15.69 -6.01 7.84
C VAL A 34 15.54 -4.75 6.98
N ASP A 35 16.23 -3.69 7.35
CA ASP A 35 16.14 -2.41 6.64
C ASP A 35 16.59 -2.51 5.18
N ILE A 36 15.94 -1.75 4.30
CA ILE A 36 16.32 -1.63 2.89
C ILE A 36 17.58 -0.77 2.81
N VAL A 37 18.68 -1.37 2.35
CA VAL A 37 19.95 -0.65 2.16
C VAL A 37 20.03 -0.15 0.73
N LEU A 38 19.91 1.15 0.55
CA LEU A 38 20.04 1.85 -0.72
C LEU A 38 21.44 2.43 -0.84
N THR A 39 22.04 2.37 -2.01
CA THR A 39 23.18 3.22 -2.35
C THR A 39 22.71 4.67 -2.46
N LYS A 40 23.67 5.63 -2.41
CA LYS A 40 23.33 7.04 -2.56
C LYS A 40 22.60 7.33 -3.88
N ALA A 41 23.07 6.74 -4.98
CA ALA A 41 22.43 6.89 -6.30
C ALA A 41 21.00 6.33 -6.34
N GLU A 42 20.76 5.15 -5.71
CA GLU A 42 19.42 4.57 -5.61
C GLU A 42 18.49 5.44 -4.76
N ALA A 43 18.99 6.00 -3.66
CA ALA A 43 18.23 6.92 -2.83
C ALA A 43 17.83 8.19 -3.60
N GLU A 44 18.75 8.79 -4.37
CA GLU A 44 18.49 9.94 -5.23
C GLU A 44 17.41 9.65 -6.28
N VAL A 45 17.44 8.46 -6.89
CA VAL A 45 16.39 8.01 -7.83
C VAL A 45 15.03 7.92 -7.14
N LEU A 46 14.95 7.26 -5.98
CA LEU A 46 13.67 7.11 -5.27
C LEU A 46 13.13 8.45 -4.77
N GLU A 47 14.02 9.35 -4.35
CA GLU A 47 13.65 10.69 -3.95
C GLU A 47 13.08 11.51 -5.10
N ALA A 48 13.72 11.47 -6.28
CA ALA A 48 13.25 12.16 -7.48
C ALA A 48 11.85 11.68 -7.92
N GLY A 49 11.54 10.40 -7.73
CA GLY A 49 10.23 9.83 -8.03
C GLY A 49 9.12 10.16 -7.03
N THR A 50 9.41 10.88 -5.94
CA THR A 50 8.40 11.15 -4.90
C THR A 50 7.27 12.05 -5.41
N ASP A 51 7.59 13.08 -6.21
CA ASP A 51 6.59 14.02 -6.73
C ASP A 51 5.55 13.32 -7.62
N PHE A 52 5.96 12.33 -8.40
CA PHE A 52 5.02 11.51 -9.18
C PHE A 52 3.89 10.93 -8.32
N SER A 53 4.19 10.48 -7.10
CA SER A 53 3.19 9.88 -6.21
C SER A 53 2.10 10.88 -5.83
N PHE A 54 2.49 12.10 -5.49
CA PHE A 54 1.56 13.16 -5.12
C PHE A 54 0.83 13.74 -6.33
N ASP A 55 1.51 13.90 -7.46
CA ASP A 55 0.90 14.37 -8.70
C ASP A 55 -0.19 13.41 -9.19
N LEU A 56 0.12 12.11 -9.22
CA LEU A 56 -0.86 11.08 -9.57
C LEU A 56 -2.05 11.08 -8.60
N PHE A 57 -1.78 11.20 -7.29
CA PHE A 57 -2.84 11.23 -6.30
C PHE A 57 -3.77 12.43 -6.49
N ARG A 58 -3.22 13.64 -6.70
CA ARG A 58 -4.01 14.86 -6.99
C ARG A 58 -4.84 14.71 -8.25
N GLU A 59 -4.26 14.21 -9.33
CA GLU A 59 -4.95 14.01 -10.61
C GLU A 59 -6.11 13.02 -10.46
N VAL A 60 -5.90 11.90 -9.78
CA VAL A 60 -6.97 10.93 -9.53
C VAL A 60 -8.03 11.53 -8.60
N ALA A 61 -7.63 12.22 -7.54
CA ALA A 61 -8.56 12.83 -6.58
C ALA A 61 -9.45 13.88 -7.25
N SER A 62 -8.88 14.79 -8.04
CA SER A 62 -9.63 15.84 -8.73
C SER A 62 -10.66 15.28 -9.71
N ARG A 63 -10.32 14.19 -10.43
CA ARG A 63 -11.20 13.53 -11.41
C ARG A 63 -12.32 12.72 -10.75
N ASN A 64 -12.23 12.47 -9.44
CA ASN A 64 -13.22 11.72 -8.66
C ASN A 64 -13.87 12.57 -7.56
N ASP A 65 -13.97 13.89 -7.76
CA ASP A 65 -14.59 14.86 -6.83
C ASP A 65 -14.05 14.79 -5.39
N TYR A 66 -12.80 14.31 -5.23
CA TYR A 66 -12.14 14.11 -3.92
C TYR A 66 -12.88 13.16 -2.98
N ASN A 67 -13.76 12.32 -3.48
CA ASN A 67 -14.40 11.26 -2.69
C ASN A 67 -13.37 10.20 -2.25
N ASN A 68 -13.83 9.17 -1.55
CA ASN A 68 -12.95 8.08 -1.13
C ASN A 68 -12.03 7.61 -2.25
N ILE A 69 -10.78 8.06 -2.21
CA ILE A 69 -9.73 7.69 -3.17
C ILE A 69 -8.85 6.62 -2.54
N PHE A 70 -8.42 5.66 -3.33
CA PHE A 70 -7.43 4.69 -2.88
C PHE A 70 -6.59 4.21 -4.05
N ILE A 71 -5.35 4.65 -4.12
CA ILE A 71 -4.40 4.29 -5.18
C ILE A 71 -3.11 3.72 -4.60
N SER A 72 -2.35 3.03 -5.44
CA SER A 72 -0.96 2.65 -5.18
C SER A 72 -0.02 3.43 -6.10
N PRO A 73 0.57 4.54 -5.62
CA PRO A 73 1.53 5.30 -6.42
C PRO A 73 2.75 4.48 -6.80
N LEU A 74 3.33 3.72 -5.85
CA LEU A 74 4.48 2.84 -6.13
C LEU A 74 4.22 1.92 -7.31
N SER A 75 3.07 1.33 -7.33
CA SER A 75 2.65 0.37 -8.32
C SER A 75 2.48 1.01 -9.70
N ALA A 76 1.82 2.18 -9.79
CA ALA A 76 1.70 2.96 -11.03
C ALA A 76 3.09 3.45 -11.53
N HIS A 77 3.96 3.84 -10.60
CA HIS A 77 5.32 4.27 -10.89
C HIS A 77 6.12 3.14 -11.55
N ILE A 78 6.14 1.94 -10.94
CA ILE A 78 6.81 0.76 -11.51
C ILE A 78 6.28 0.45 -12.91
N ALA A 79 4.96 0.44 -13.10
CA ALA A 79 4.35 0.19 -14.39
C ALA A 79 4.79 1.23 -15.45
N THR A 80 4.88 2.50 -15.08
CA THR A 80 5.34 3.58 -15.95
C THR A 80 6.84 3.47 -16.26
N CYS A 81 7.68 3.02 -15.29
CA CYS A 81 9.09 2.69 -15.55
C CYS A 81 9.24 1.54 -16.55
N MET A 82 8.35 0.54 -16.52
CA MET A 82 8.34 -0.52 -17.53
C MET A 82 8.09 0.04 -18.93
N LEU A 83 7.16 0.98 -19.08
CA LEU A 83 6.92 1.66 -20.35
C LEU A 83 8.16 2.45 -20.81
N ALA A 84 8.84 3.18 -19.91
CA ALA A 84 10.07 3.90 -20.21
C ALA A 84 11.13 2.99 -20.84
N ASN A 85 11.30 1.77 -20.35
CA ASN A 85 12.24 0.80 -20.91
C ASN A 85 11.89 0.34 -22.33
N GLY A 86 10.60 0.40 -22.69
CA GLY A 86 10.10 0.06 -24.03
C GLY A 86 10.04 1.22 -24.99
N ALA A 87 10.16 2.45 -24.50
CA ALA A 87 9.98 3.68 -25.24
C ALA A 87 11.29 4.19 -25.85
N GLU A 88 11.15 5.06 -26.88
CA GLU A 88 12.22 5.84 -27.48
C GLU A 88 11.71 7.23 -27.85
N GLY A 89 12.60 8.10 -28.33
CA GLY A 89 12.26 9.43 -28.84
C GLY A 89 11.49 10.29 -27.86
N GLU A 90 10.48 11.00 -28.38
CA GLU A 90 9.68 11.93 -27.57
C GLU A 90 8.78 11.21 -26.56
N THR A 91 8.29 10.02 -26.89
CA THR A 91 7.52 9.20 -25.93
C THR A 91 8.34 8.86 -24.69
N TYR A 92 9.61 8.47 -24.86
CA TYR A 92 10.53 8.25 -23.75
C TYR A 92 10.74 9.53 -22.94
N SER A 93 10.97 10.67 -23.61
CA SER A 93 11.18 11.96 -22.96
C SER A 93 9.99 12.36 -22.08
N GLN A 94 8.77 12.22 -22.57
CA GLN A 94 7.56 12.48 -21.80
C GLN A 94 7.43 11.55 -20.57
N ILE A 95 7.68 10.26 -20.76
CA ILE A 95 7.58 9.29 -19.64
C ILE A 95 8.59 9.62 -18.55
N VAL A 96 9.87 9.82 -18.88
CA VAL A 96 10.90 10.08 -17.85
C VAL A 96 10.71 11.43 -17.16
N LYS A 97 10.17 12.43 -17.88
CA LYS A 97 9.79 13.71 -17.30
C LYS A 97 8.65 13.57 -16.30
N THR A 98 7.59 12.85 -16.68
CA THR A 98 6.45 12.56 -15.80
C THR A 98 6.86 11.81 -14.54
N LEU A 99 7.84 10.92 -14.65
CA LEU A 99 8.40 10.17 -13.51
C LEU A 99 9.38 10.98 -12.64
N GLY A 100 9.81 12.18 -13.09
CA GLY A 100 10.84 12.97 -12.41
C GLY A 100 12.27 12.49 -12.70
N TYR A 101 12.51 11.73 -13.77
CA TYR A 101 13.80 11.11 -14.08
C TYR A 101 14.55 11.78 -15.24
N GLU A 102 14.29 13.05 -15.49
CA GLU A 102 15.09 13.82 -16.46
C GLU A 102 16.56 13.85 -16.02
N GLY A 103 17.45 13.39 -16.89
CA GLY A 103 18.90 13.31 -16.60
C GLY A 103 19.38 12.05 -15.91
N PHE A 104 18.49 11.18 -15.40
CA PHE A 104 18.88 9.87 -14.88
C PHE A 104 19.08 8.84 -15.99
N ASN A 105 20.02 7.92 -15.78
CA ASN A 105 20.15 6.75 -16.64
C ASN A 105 19.05 5.73 -16.27
N ILE A 106 18.32 5.22 -17.26
CA ILE A 106 17.23 4.25 -17.03
C ILE A 106 17.73 2.96 -16.32
N ASN A 107 18.99 2.57 -16.50
CA ASN A 107 19.54 1.41 -15.80
C ASN A 107 19.74 1.68 -14.31
N ASP A 108 20.04 2.91 -13.90
CA ASP A 108 20.14 3.27 -12.49
C ASP A 108 18.75 3.29 -11.85
N VAL A 109 17.73 3.77 -12.58
CA VAL A 109 16.32 3.67 -12.18
C VAL A 109 15.92 2.20 -12.01
N ASN A 110 16.25 1.35 -12.98
CA ASN A 110 15.96 -0.08 -12.93
C ASN A 110 16.63 -0.76 -11.72
N SER A 111 17.88 -0.39 -11.40
CA SER A 111 18.60 -0.90 -10.22
C SER A 111 17.93 -0.49 -8.92
N ALA A 112 17.59 0.79 -8.79
CA ALA A 112 16.93 1.32 -7.59
C ALA A 112 15.59 0.60 -7.30
N TYR A 113 14.77 0.40 -8.34
CA TYR A 113 13.50 -0.32 -8.16
C TYR A 113 13.67 -1.82 -7.92
N ASN A 114 14.68 -2.46 -8.50
CA ASN A 114 15.01 -3.85 -8.18
C ASN A 114 15.38 -4.00 -6.69
N THR A 115 16.25 -3.11 -6.18
CA THR A 115 16.63 -3.07 -4.76
C THR A 115 15.41 -2.82 -3.89
N LEU A 116 14.58 -1.82 -4.22
CA LEU A 116 13.38 -1.48 -3.48
C LEU A 116 12.39 -2.65 -3.42
N VAL A 117 11.97 -3.20 -4.57
CA VAL A 117 10.96 -4.28 -4.64
C VAL A 117 11.45 -5.54 -3.91
N THR A 118 12.74 -5.87 -4.08
CA THR A 118 13.35 -7.00 -3.38
C THR A 118 13.41 -6.78 -1.87
N GLY A 119 13.73 -5.57 -1.45
CA GLY A 119 13.79 -5.17 -0.04
C GLY A 119 12.42 -5.17 0.62
N LEU A 120 11.41 -4.55 0.00
CA LEU A 120 10.04 -4.45 0.51
C LEU A 120 9.43 -5.82 0.89
N ARG A 121 9.81 -6.90 0.19
CA ARG A 121 9.36 -8.27 0.50
C ARG A 121 10.05 -8.89 1.71
N LYS A 122 11.13 -8.29 2.22
CA LYS A 122 11.99 -8.85 3.28
C LYS A 122 11.99 -8.04 4.56
N VAL A 123 11.63 -6.75 4.50
CA VAL A 123 11.69 -5.84 5.66
C VAL A 123 10.84 -6.32 6.83
N ASP A 124 9.71 -6.97 6.53
CA ASP A 124 8.79 -7.54 7.51
C ASP A 124 8.11 -8.80 6.95
N THR A 125 8.57 -9.97 7.35
CA THR A 125 8.00 -11.25 6.89
C THR A 125 6.67 -11.60 7.57
N SER A 126 6.22 -10.83 8.57
CA SER A 126 4.87 -10.95 9.14
C SER A 126 3.81 -10.19 8.35
N THR A 127 4.24 -9.24 7.51
CA THR A 127 3.39 -8.48 6.59
C THR A 127 3.43 -9.11 5.20
N LYS A 128 2.26 -9.41 4.65
CA LYS A 128 2.18 -9.92 3.29
C LYS A 128 2.04 -8.77 2.30
N LEU A 129 3.08 -8.56 1.51
CA LEU A 129 3.11 -7.58 0.43
C LEU A 129 3.30 -8.30 -0.90
N GLU A 130 2.32 -8.19 -1.79
CA GLU A 130 2.40 -8.72 -3.15
C GLU A 130 2.30 -7.57 -4.15
N ILE A 131 3.34 -7.42 -4.94
CA ILE A 131 3.41 -6.45 -6.04
C ILE A 131 3.30 -7.24 -7.33
N ALA A 132 2.23 -7.03 -8.09
CA ALA A 132 1.94 -7.76 -9.31
C ALA A 132 1.85 -6.78 -10.49
N ASN A 133 2.90 -6.72 -11.28
CA ASN A 133 2.98 -5.93 -12.50
C ASN A 133 2.87 -6.84 -13.71
N ALA A 134 1.99 -6.50 -14.66
CA ALA A 134 1.90 -7.22 -15.92
C ALA A 134 1.73 -6.29 -17.09
N LEU A 135 2.34 -6.66 -18.20
CA LEU A 135 2.12 -6.10 -19.50
C LEU A 135 1.60 -7.22 -20.40
N TRP A 136 0.33 -7.16 -20.73
CA TRP A 136 -0.30 -8.04 -21.68
C TRP A 136 -0.29 -7.37 -23.04
N VAL A 137 0.20 -8.06 -24.05
CA VAL A 137 0.29 -7.55 -25.41
C VAL A 137 -0.46 -8.52 -26.32
N ASN A 138 -1.31 -7.97 -27.18
CA ASN A 138 -2.03 -8.77 -28.16
C ASN A 138 -1.04 -9.62 -28.97
N ASP A 139 -1.32 -10.89 -29.20
CA ASP A 139 -0.38 -11.84 -29.76
C ASP A 139 -0.03 -11.59 -31.23
N ILE A 140 -0.80 -10.74 -31.92
CA ILE A 140 -0.42 -10.23 -33.23
C ILE A 140 0.86 -9.36 -33.19
N PHE A 141 1.26 -8.84 -32.01
CA PHE A 141 2.45 -8.02 -31.80
C PHE A 141 3.50 -8.82 -30.99
N PRO A 142 4.49 -9.47 -31.64
CA PRO A 142 5.43 -10.32 -30.93
C PRO A 142 6.35 -9.50 -30.00
N VAL A 143 6.21 -9.71 -28.69
CA VAL A 143 7.03 -9.04 -27.68
C VAL A 143 8.49 -9.44 -27.79
N SER A 144 9.39 -8.47 -27.69
CA SER A 144 10.83 -8.66 -27.62
C SER A 144 11.22 -9.47 -26.36
N LYS A 145 11.92 -10.58 -26.56
CA LYS A 145 12.41 -11.39 -25.44
C LYS A 145 13.35 -10.59 -24.54
N THR A 146 14.21 -9.76 -25.11
CA THR A 146 15.14 -8.91 -24.35
C THR A 146 14.38 -7.94 -23.43
N PHE A 147 13.31 -7.32 -23.95
CA PHE A 147 12.45 -6.45 -23.15
C PHE A 147 11.75 -7.23 -22.03
N ALA A 148 11.11 -8.36 -22.35
CA ALA A 148 10.40 -9.17 -21.36
C ALA A 148 11.33 -9.66 -20.24
N ASP A 149 12.51 -10.19 -20.58
CA ASP A 149 13.52 -10.64 -19.61
C ASP A 149 14.03 -9.48 -18.73
N GLY A 150 14.21 -8.28 -19.32
CA GLY A 150 14.60 -7.08 -18.58
C GLY A 150 13.55 -6.68 -17.56
N MET A 151 12.27 -6.69 -17.94
CA MET A 151 11.17 -6.35 -17.05
C MET A 151 10.98 -7.37 -15.93
N ALA A 152 11.10 -8.66 -16.25
CA ALA A 152 11.07 -9.72 -15.24
C ALA A 152 12.23 -9.57 -14.23
N LYS A 153 13.45 -9.28 -14.72
CA LYS A 153 14.63 -9.12 -13.87
C LYS A 153 14.53 -7.89 -12.93
N ASN A 154 14.13 -6.74 -13.47
CA ASN A 154 14.25 -5.47 -12.76
C ASN A 154 13.01 -5.16 -11.91
N TYR A 155 11.83 -5.63 -12.30
CA TYR A 155 10.54 -5.26 -11.68
C TYR A 155 9.71 -6.47 -11.23
N ASP A 156 10.23 -7.70 -11.37
CA ASP A 156 9.46 -8.94 -11.19
C ASP A 156 8.13 -8.91 -11.98
N ALA A 157 8.19 -8.31 -13.16
CA ALA A 157 7.02 -8.07 -13.98
C ALA A 157 6.74 -9.24 -14.93
N TYR A 158 5.45 -9.49 -15.16
CA TYR A 158 4.97 -10.48 -16.11
C TYR A 158 4.66 -9.82 -17.45
N VAL A 159 5.46 -10.13 -18.47
CA VAL A 159 5.25 -9.61 -19.83
C VAL A 159 4.93 -10.78 -20.74
N LYS A 160 3.76 -10.76 -21.36
CA LYS A 160 3.31 -11.88 -22.19
C LYS A 160 2.35 -11.48 -23.30
N ASN A 161 2.50 -12.16 -24.45
CA ASN A 161 1.49 -12.16 -25.50
C ASN A 161 0.26 -12.99 -25.09
N LEU A 162 -0.91 -12.50 -25.50
CA LEU A 162 -2.19 -13.17 -25.31
C LEU A 162 -3.10 -12.83 -26.51
N ASP A 163 -3.81 -13.82 -27.05
CA ASP A 163 -4.88 -13.61 -28.02
C ASP A 163 -6.05 -12.87 -27.36
N PHE A 164 -6.15 -11.56 -27.61
CA PHE A 164 -7.20 -10.71 -27.03
C PHE A 164 -8.59 -11.01 -27.63
N GLY A 165 -8.66 -11.62 -28.80
CA GLY A 165 -9.90 -12.12 -29.38
C GLY A 165 -10.42 -13.43 -28.77
N SER A 166 -9.59 -14.10 -27.97
CA SER A 166 -9.97 -15.35 -27.29
C SER A 166 -11.03 -15.13 -26.21
N ARG A 167 -12.05 -16.00 -26.17
CA ARG A 167 -13.08 -15.99 -25.11
C ARG A 167 -12.53 -16.22 -23.72
N ASP A 168 -11.33 -16.79 -23.59
CA ASP A 168 -10.66 -17.06 -22.31
C ASP A 168 -9.64 -15.98 -21.92
N ALA A 169 -9.44 -14.93 -22.74
CA ALA A 169 -8.46 -13.88 -22.47
C ALA A 169 -8.71 -13.19 -21.12
N VAL A 170 -9.90 -12.67 -20.91
CA VAL A 170 -10.29 -12.01 -19.65
C VAL A 170 -10.13 -12.96 -18.46
N LYS A 171 -10.54 -14.23 -18.60
CA LYS A 171 -10.40 -15.24 -17.56
C LYS A 171 -8.93 -15.53 -17.22
N THR A 172 -8.07 -15.58 -18.23
CA THR A 172 -6.62 -15.79 -18.08
C THR A 172 -5.99 -14.66 -17.29
N ILE A 173 -6.32 -13.41 -17.65
CA ILE A 173 -5.85 -12.20 -16.96
C ILE A 173 -6.35 -12.17 -15.51
N ASN A 174 -7.65 -12.38 -15.30
CA ASN A 174 -8.26 -12.37 -13.96
C ASN A 174 -7.70 -13.48 -13.07
N LYS A 175 -7.49 -14.68 -13.61
CA LYS A 175 -6.85 -15.76 -12.87
C LYS A 175 -5.44 -15.40 -12.43
N TRP A 176 -4.64 -14.82 -13.33
CA TRP A 176 -3.29 -14.37 -12.99
C TRP A 176 -3.32 -13.33 -11.87
N CYS A 177 -4.19 -12.32 -11.97
CA CYS A 177 -4.34 -11.28 -10.95
C CYS A 177 -4.77 -11.86 -9.60
N SER A 178 -5.79 -12.72 -9.60
CA SER A 178 -6.27 -13.42 -8.41
C SER A 178 -5.17 -14.24 -7.72
N ASP A 179 -4.39 -15.00 -8.49
CA ASP A 179 -3.29 -15.81 -7.97
C ASP A 179 -2.20 -14.94 -7.34
N LYS A 180 -1.88 -13.78 -7.96
CA LYS A 180 -0.86 -12.84 -7.49
C LYS A 180 -1.30 -11.99 -6.30
N THR A 181 -2.60 -11.76 -6.13
CA THR A 181 -3.13 -10.93 -5.04
C THR A 181 -3.77 -11.75 -3.91
N GLY A 182 -3.43 -13.03 -3.80
CA GLY A 182 -3.98 -13.91 -2.76
C GLY A 182 -5.50 -14.01 -2.80
N LYS A 183 -6.09 -13.97 -4.00
CA LYS A 183 -7.53 -14.01 -4.30
C LYS A 183 -8.31 -12.77 -3.84
N MET A 184 -7.63 -11.69 -3.48
CA MET A 184 -8.27 -10.45 -3.06
C MET A 184 -8.85 -9.65 -4.23
N ILE A 185 -8.27 -9.81 -5.43
CA ILE A 185 -8.73 -9.17 -6.66
C ILE A 185 -9.04 -10.26 -7.70
N PRO A 186 -10.17 -10.95 -7.58
CA PRO A 186 -10.51 -12.07 -8.48
C PRO A 186 -10.99 -11.59 -9.85
N ASP A 187 -11.65 -10.42 -9.92
CA ASP A 187 -12.29 -9.87 -11.12
C ASP A 187 -11.65 -8.54 -11.49
N PHE A 188 -10.38 -8.60 -11.95
CA PHE A 188 -9.61 -7.41 -12.29
C PHE A 188 -10.15 -6.74 -13.57
N LEU A 189 -10.45 -7.52 -14.60
CA LEU A 189 -10.90 -7.05 -15.89
C LEU A 189 -12.29 -7.60 -16.20
N LYS A 190 -13.17 -6.75 -16.72
CA LYS A 190 -14.53 -7.15 -17.13
C LYS A 190 -14.61 -7.52 -18.61
N GLU A 191 -13.90 -6.75 -19.44
CA GLU A 191 -13.94 -6.88 -20.89
C GLU A 191 -12.57 -6.55 -21.49
N LEU A 192 -12.31 -7.10 -22.66
CA LEU A 192 -11.12 -6.88 -23.47
C LEU A 192 -11.56 -6.93 -24.93
N GLU A 193 -11.22 -5.89 -25.68
CA GLU A 193 -11.53 -5.80 -27.08
C GLU A 193 -10.47 -6.53 -27.91
N SER A 194 -10.88 -7.15 -29.01
CA SER A 194 -9.96 -7.92 -29.88
C SER A 194 -8.92 -7.04 -30.61
N ASP A 195 -9.20 -5.74 -30.73
CA ASP A 195 -8.33 -4.72 -31.32
C ASP A 195 -7.54 -3.91 -30.30
N ASP A 196 -7.74 -4.15 -28.98
CA ASP A 196 -6.82 -3.65 -27.96
C ASP A 196 -5.40 -4.14 -28.29
N VAL A 197 -4.41 -3.25 -28.17
CA VAL A 197 -3.00 -3.56 -28.50
C VAL A 197 -2.24 -3.98 -27.26
N MET A 198 -2.42 -3.25 -26.15
CA MET A 198 -1.64 -3.42 -24.94
C MET A 198 -2.43 -3.00 -23.70
N LEU A 199 -2.38 -3.86 -22.70
CA LEU A 199 -2.95 -3.62 -21.37
C LEU A 199 -1.83 -3.62 -20.33
N LEU A 200 -1.58 -2.46 -19.74
CA LEU A 200 -0.70 -2.33 -18.58
C LEU A 200 -1.52 -2.52 -17.31
N MET A 201 -1.17 -3.53 -16.56
CA MET A 201 -1.85 -3.92 -15.33
C MET A 201 -0.95 -3.80 -14.13
N ASN A 202 -1.54 -3.32 -13.07
CA ASN A 202 -0.89 -3.18 -11.82
C ASN A 202 -1.84 -3.51 -10.68
N ALA A 203 -1.41 -4.42 -9.81
CA ALA A 203 -2.14 -4.78 -8.61
C ALA A 203 -1.16 -4.86 -7.43
N LEU A 204 -1.49 -4.17 -6.35
CA LEU A 204 -0.77 -4.25 -5.10
C LEU A 204 -1.71 -4.75 -4.01
N TYR A 205 -1.24 -5.76 -3.28
CA TYR A 205 -1.92 -6.32 -2.12
C TYR A 205 -1.04 -6.16 -0.88
N PHE A 206 -1.62 -5.64 0.18
CA PHE A 206 -0.99 -5.45 1.47
C PHE A 206 -1.87 -6.05 2.57
N ASP A 207 -1.28 -6.90 3.40
CA ASP A 207 -1.90 -7.53 4.56
C ASP A 207 -0.95 -7.37 5.75
N GLY A 208 -1.11 -6.29 6.49
CA GLY A 208 -0.30 -5.93 7.65
C GLY A 208 -1.15 -5.91 8.91
N LYS A 209 -0.64 -6.51 9.97
CA LYS A 209 -1.25 -6.45 11.30
C LYS A 209 -0.74 -5.24 12.04
N TRP A 210 -1.60 -4.56 12.81
CA TRP A 210 -1.14 -3.51 13.69
C TRP A 210 -0.09 -4.03 14.66
N LYS A 211 0.96 -3.29 14.87
CA LYS A 211 1.91 -3.55 15.97
C LYS A 211 1.23 -3.40 17.32
N GLU A 212 0.39 -2.38 17.45
CA GLU A 212 -0.48 -2.14 18.61
C GLU A 212 -1.93 -2.35 18.16
N LYS A 213 -2.56 -3.44 18.57
CA LYS A 213 -3.92 -3.78 18.16
C LYS A 213 -4.97 -2.97 18.89
N PHE A 214 -6.06 -2.74 18.20
CA PHE A 214 -7.29 -2.22 18.81
C PHE A 214 -8.07 -3.37 19.47
N GLU A 215 -8.57 -3.12 20.67
CA GLU A 215 -9.45 -4.08 21.35
C GLU A 215 -10.88 -3.98 20.79
N LYS A 216 -11.44 -5.08 20.30
CA LYS A 216 -12.80 -5.11 19.70
C LYS A 216 -13.88 -4.59 20.66
N SER A 217 -13.68 -4.78 21.96
CA SER A 217 -14.58 -4.27 23.02
C SER A 217 -14.57 -2.74 23.14
N GLN A 218 -13.55 -2.06 22.58
CA GLN A 218 -13.43 -0.60 22.57
C GLN A 218 -13.93 0.01 21.24
N THR A 219 -14.38 -0.81 20.29
CA THR A 219 -15.01 -0.33 19.05
C THR A 219 -16.44 0.08 19.37
N VAL A 220 -16.77 1.33 19.09
CA VAL A 220 -18.09 1.92 19.36
C VAL A 220 -18.62 2.66 18.14
N GLU A 221 -19.94 2.70 18.01
CA GLU A 221 -20.58 3.53 16.99
C GLU A 221 -20.50 5.01 17.40
N ASP A 222 -20.02 5.85 16.47
CA ASP A 222 -19.91 7.27 16.67
C ASP A 222 -20.25 8.05 15.39
N THR A 223 -20.26 9.38 15.46
CA THR A 223 -20.63 10.24 14.32
C THR A 223 -19.42 10.59 13.49
N PHE A 224 -19.50 10.40 12.17
CA PHE A 224 -18.55 10.88 11.18
C PHE A 224 -19.21 11.97 10.33
N THR A 225 -18.55 13.11 10.18
CA THR A 225 -18.98 14.20 9.31
C THR A 225 -18.37 14.02 7.92
N THR A 226 -19.18 13.73 6.92
CA THR A 226 -18.71 13.47 5.55
C THR A 226 -18.24 14.74 4.84
N LEU A 227 -17.58 14.59 3.68
CA LEU A 227 -17.10 15.71 2.87
C LEU A 227 -18.22 16.68 2.42
N ASP A 228 -19.44 16.18 2.26
CA ASP A 228 -20.65 16.99 1.97
C ASP A 228 -21.39 17.43 3.25
N SER A 229 -20.71 17.45 4.39
CA SER A 229 -21.19 17.90 5.70
C SER A 229 -22.39 17.14 6.26
N LYS A 230 -22.61 15.90 5.83
CA LYS A 230 -23.62 15.02 6.41
C LYS A 230 -23.05 14.26 7.59
N GLN A 231 -23.86 14.05 8.61
CA GLN A 231 -23.50 13.20 9.74
C GLN A 231 -23.97 11.76 9.50
N VAL A 232 -23.05 10.82 9.59
CA VAL A 232 -23.31 9.38 9.44
C VAL A 232 -22.74 8.62 10.63
N LYS A 233 -23.34 7.47 10.97
CA LYS A 233 -22.83 6.61 12.01
C LYS A 233 -21.78 5.64 11.43
N LYS A 234 -20.65 5.49 12.13
CA LYS A 234 -19.54 4.59 11.79
C LYS A 234 -19.05 3.89 13.04
N GLU A 235 -18.49 2.71 12.88
CA GLU A 235 -17.78 2.02 13.95
C GLU A 235 -16.36 2.57 14.08
N PHE A 236 -16.05 3.18 15.22
CA PHE A 236 -14.72 3.70 15.55
C PHE A 236 -13.97 2.74 16.46
N MET A 237 -12.83 2.28 16.01
CA MET A 237 -11.84 1.58 16.83
C MET A 237 -11.13 2.61 17.72
N ARG A 238 -10.92 2.29 18.99
CA ARG A 238 -10.29 3.19 19.95
C ARG A 238 -9.07 2.53 20.59
N ILE A 239 -8.00 3.32 20.78
CA ILE A 239 -6.78 2.88 21.45
C ILE A 239 -6.09 4.06 22.10
N SER A 240 -5.53 3.83 23.31
CA SER A 240 -4.72 4.82 24.04
C SER A 240 -3.31 4.28 24.19
N LYS A 241 -2.38 4.71 23.33
CA LYS A 241 -0.98 4.23 23.26
C LYS A 241 -0.04 5.36 22.86
N ARG A 242 1.26 5.04 22.91
CA ARG A 242 2.28 5.96 22.38
C ARG A 242 2.49 5.71 20.90
N PHE A 243 2.28 6.77 20.11
CA PHE A 243 2.54 6.79 18.67
C PHE A 243 3.46 7.96 18.31
N ILE A 244 4.04 7.92 17.13
CA ILE A 244 4.69 9.09 16.56
C ILE A 244 3.58 10.04 16.10
N TYR A 245 3.65 11.26 16.60
CA TYR A 245 2.77 12.36 16.25
C TYR A 245 3.56 13.46 15.57
N SER A 246 2.96 14.10 14.61
CA SER A 246 3.51 15.25 13.89
C SER A 246 2.42 16.28 13.64
N GLU A 247 2.79 17.55 13.56
CA GLU A 247 1.87 18.64 13.24
C GLU A 247 2.57 19.75 12.45
N THR A 248 1.79 20.53 11.70
CA THR A 248 2.25 21.76 11.03
C THR A 248 2.49 22.86 12.05
N GLU A 249 3.23 23.92 11.66
CA GLU A 249 3.53 25.06 12.54
C GLU A 249 2.25 25.77 13.04
N ASP A 250 1.22 25.81 12.21
CA ASP A 250 -0.10 26.40 12.56
C ASP A 250 -1.05 25.41 13.26
N GLU A 251 -0.56 24.18 13.57
CA GLU A 251 -1.29 23.08 14.22
C GLU A 251 -2.56 22.62 13.47
N LYS A 252 -2.76 23.09 12.22
CA LYS A 252 -3.97 22.81 11.44
C LYS A 252 -3.98 21.48 10.71
N ILE A 253 -2.82 20.85 10.55
CA ILE A 253 -2.69 19.51 9.97
C ILE A 253 -1.91 18.67 10.94
N ARG A 254 -2.52 17.59 11.40
CA ARG A 254 -1.95 16.66 12.37
C ARG A 254 -1.76 15.30 11.72
N MET A 255 -0.72 14.58 12.12
CA MET A 255 -0.44 13.23 11.63
C MET A 255 -0.15 12.29 12.79
N CYS A 256 -0.69 11.08 12.72
CA CYS A 256 -0.39 9.97 13.62
C CYS A 256 0.12 8.78 12.81
N GLU A 257 1.28 8.21 13.19
CA GLU A 257 1.87 7.04 12.55
C GLU A 257 1.44 5.76 13.28
N LEU A 258 0.71 4.88 12.61
CA LEU A 258 0.31 3.56 13.10
C LEU A 258 1.22 2.49 12.52
N PRO A 259 2.13 1.88 13.31
CA PRO A 259 3.04 0.86 12.81
C PRO A 259 2.33 -0.49 12.61
N TYR A 260 2.73 -1.19 11.53
CA TYR A 260 2.42 -2.58 11.28
C TYR A 260 3.55 -3.50 11.74
N GLY A 261 3.25 -4.73 12.11
CA GLY A 261 4.18 -5.82 12.35
C GLY A 261 5.41 -5.41 13.17
N ASN A 262 6.59 -5.51 12.56
CA ASN A 262 7.86 -5.11 13.17
C ASN A 262 8.15 -3.60 13.12
N GLY A 263 7.26 -2.81 12.52
CA GLY A 263 7.39 -1.35 12.37
C GLY A 263 8.11 -0.90 11.10
N ALA A 264 8.40 -1.80 10.17
CA ALA A 264 8.95 -1.43 8.87
C ALA A 264 7.92 -0.69 8.00
N PHE A 265 6.65 -1.06 8.12
CA PHE A 265 5.54 -0.37 7.47
C PHE A 265 4.74 0.41 8.50
N VAL A 266 4.25 1.57 8.08
CA VAL A 266 3.36 2.42 8.87
C VAL A 266 2.19 2.90 8.03
N MET A 267 1.03 3.10 8.68
CA MET A 267 -0.03 3.94 8.15
C MET A 267 0.11 5.31 8.78
N ASP A 268 0.40 6.32 7.98
CA ASP A 268 0.28 7.71 8.37
C ASP A 268 -1.18 8.13 8.19
N ILE A 269 -1.81 8.62 9.24
CA ILE A 269 -3.14 9.21 9.19
C ILE A 269 -2.96 10.72 9.29
N ILE A 270 -3.38 11.44 8.26
CA ILE A 270 -3.24 12.88 8.13
C ILE A 270 -4.62 13.50 8.28
N LEU A 271 -4.80 14.22 9.36
CA LEU A 271 -6.06 14.83 9.79
C LEU A 271 -5.95 16.37 9.73
N PRO A 272 -6.47 17.01 8.66
CA PRO A 272 -6.62 18.45 8.64
C PRO A 272 -7.73 18.89 9.61
N ASP A 273 -7.65 20.12 10.15
CA ASP A 273 -8.73 20.67 10.92
C ASP A 273 -10.04 20.74 10.12
N GLN A 274 -11.19 20.68 10.83
CA GLN A 274 -12.53 20.70 10.21
C GLN A 274 -12.83 22.00 9.46
N ASP A 275 -12.17 23.11 9.80
CA ASP A 275 -12.32 24.40 9.13
C ASP A 275 -11.46 24.54 7.87
N LEU A 276 -10.52 23.61 7.63
CA LEU A 276 -9.74 23.57 6.39
C LEU A 276 -10.58 23.01 5.23
N ASP A 277 -10.46 23.65 4.08
CA ASP A 277 -11.01 23.09 2.84
C ASP A 277 -10.20 21.85 2.43
N PHE A 278 -10.79 20.69 2.70
CA PHE A 278 -10.17 19.39 2.42
C PHE A 278 -9.78 19.21 0.95
N LYS A 279 -10.60 19.69 0.01
CA LYS A 279 -10.29 19.61 -1.43
C LYS A 279 -9.09 20.47 -1.78
N SER A 280 -9.04 21.70 -1.23
CA SER A 280 -7.88 22.58 -1.41
C SER A 280 -6.62 22.02 -0.77
N PHE A 281 -6.72 21.36 0.39
CA PHE A 281 -5.62 20.67 1.04
C PHE A 281 -5.05 19.58 0.12
N ILE A 282 -5.88 18.64 -0.34
CA ILE A 282 -5.45 17.56 -1.24
C ILE A 282 -4.87 18.14 -2.56
N GLY A 283 -5.51 19.15 -3.14
CA GLY A 283 -5.10 19.75 -4.41
C GLY A 283 -3.75 20.49 -4.36
N LYS A 284 -3.23 20.82 -3.17
CA LYS A 284 -1.94 21.50 -2.96
C LYS A 284 -0.81 20.57 -2.53
N LEU A 285 -1.09 19.28 -2.30
CA LEU A 285 -0.06 18.33 -1.88
C LEU A 285 1.01 18.16 -2.98
N THR A 286 2.28 18.24 -2.60
CA THR A 286 3.44 17.95 -3.44
C THR A 286 4.44 17.11 -2.65
N GLY A 287 5.36 16.42 -3.33
CA GLY A 287 6.41 15.64 -2.65
C GLY A 287 7.32 16.55 -1.80
N GLU A 288 7.72 17.70 -2.33
CA GLU A 288 8.50 18.69 -1.59
C GLU A 288 7.69 19.27 -0.41
N GLY A 289 6.42 19.64 -0.65
CA GLY A 289 5.50 20.13 0.39
C GLY A 289 5.34 19.11 1.51
N TRP A 290 5.19 17.83 1.17
CA TRP A 290 5.10 16.75 2.13
C TRP A 290 6.33 16.63 3.02
N LYS A 291 7.55 16.67 2.45
CA LYS A 291 8.81 16.58 3.20
C LYS A 291 8.95 17.67 4.25
N ASN A 292 8.41 18.86 3.97
CA ASN A 292 8.56 20.07 4.78
C ASN A 292 7.28 20.42 5.57
N MET A 293 6.21 19.61 5.46
CA MET A 293 4.90 19.94 6.03
C MET A 293 4.90 19.96 7.55
N PHE A 294 5.59 19.01 8.17
CA PHE A 294 5.56 18.85 9.61
C PHE A 294 6.80 19.44 10.28
N THR A 295 6.59 20.47 11.08
CA THR A 295 7.67 21.17 11.82
C THR A 295 7.92 20.55 13.20
N TYR A 296 6.93 19.84 13.72
CA TYR A 296 7.02 19.10 14.97
C TYR A 296 6.84 17.61 14.75
N ARG A 297 7.65 16.78 15.41
CA ARG A 297 7.52 15.32 15.42
C ARG A 297 8.02 14.74 16.74
N GLY A 298 7.21 13.90 17.36
CA GLY A 298 7.60 13.28 18.62
C GLY A 298 6.75 12.07 18.98
N SER A 299 7.17 11.31 20.00
CA SER A 299 6.39 10.20 20.53
C SER A 299 5.50 10.71 21.66
N HIS A 300 4.19 10.65 21.48
CA HIS A 300 3.18 11.12 22.43
C HIS A 300 2.20 10.03 22.80
N LYS A 301 1.56 10.17 23.97
CA LYS A 301 0.40 9.39 24.30
C LYS A 301 -0.80 9.93 23.53
N ILE A 302 -1.37 9.10 22.66
CA ILE A 302 -2.48 9.44 21.77
C ILE A 302 -3.71 8.66 22.19
N GLU A 303 -4.83 9.34 22.35
CA GLU A 303 -6.17 8.75 22.34
C GLU A 303 -6.70 8.79 20.92
N LEU A 304 -6.49 7.68 20.21
CA LEU A 304 -6.86 7.54 18.80
C LEU A 304 -8.24 6.95 18.67
N ALA A 305 -9.09 7.59 17.86
CA ALA A 305 -10.34 7.03 17.37
C ALA A 305 -10.33 7.01 15.83
N LEU A 306 -10.32 5.81 15.23
CA LEU A 306 -10.22 5.60 13.79
C LEU A 306 -11.44 4.80 13.31
N PRO A 307 -12.20 5.26 12.31
CA PRO A 307 -13.30 4.46 11.76
C PRO A 307 -12.78 3.19 11.10
N LYS A 308 -13.54 2.10 11.24
CA LYS A 308 -13.34 0.90 10.42
C LYS A 308 -13.82 1.19 9.01
N PHE A 309 -13.06 0.74 8.01
CA PHE A 309 -13.47 0.89 6.63
C PHE A 309 -12.93 -0.20 5.71
N LYS A 310 -13.67 -0.43 4.64
CA LYS A 310 -13.23 -1.21 3.49
C LYS A 310 -13.38 -0.35 2.25
N MET A 311 -12.36 -0.31 1.42
CA MET A 311 -12.37 0.41 0.15
C MET A 311 -11.89 -0.49 -0.97
N GLU A 312 -12.61 -0.44 -2.07
CA GLU A 312 -12.22 -1.05 -3.34
C GLU A 312 -12.26 0.04 -4.38
N ALA A 313 -11.15 0.22 -5.10
CA ALA A 313 -11.02 1.25 -6.10
C ALA A 313 -10.46 0.66 -7.40
N GLU A 314 -11.01 1.12 -8.52
CA GLU A 314 -10.57 0.76 -9.86
C GLU A 314 -10.46 2.05 -10.69
N TYR A 315 -9.29 2.30 -11.25
CA TYR A 315 -9.04 3.47 -12.08
C TYR A 315 -8.39 3.07 -13.39
N ASN A 316 -8.84 3.67 -14.48
CA ASN A 316 -8.02 3.79 -15.69
C ASN A 316 -7.19 5.07 -15.56
N LEU A 317 -5.90 4.90 -15.36
CA LEU A 317 -4.97 6.02 -15.11
C LEU A 317 -4.56 6.77 -16.38
N LYS A 318 -5.02 6.35 -17.56
CA LYS A 318 -4.67 6.97 -18.85
C LYS A 318 -4.83 8.48 -18.85
N GLU A 319 -6.00 8.99 -18.42
CA GLU A 319 -6.27 10.41 -18.41
C GLU A 319 -5.42 11.18 -17.39
N ALA A 320 -5.21 10.60 -16.18
CA ALA A 320 -4.36 11.20 -15.17
C ALA A 320 -2.90 11.29 -15.64
N LEU A 321 -2.35 10.19 -16.15
CA LEU A 321 -0.97 10.13 -16.66
C LEU A 321 -0.78 11.03 -17.89
N SER A 322 -1.79 11.13 -18.77
CA SER A 322 -1.75 12.06 -19.90
C SER A 322 -1.70 13.51 -19.41
N ALA A 323 -2.54 13.90 -18.44
CA ALA A 323 -2.53 15.24 -17.87
C ALA A 323 -1.22 15.59 -17.16
N MET A 324 -0.52 14.58 -16.59
CA MET A 324 0.82 14.72 -16.03
C MET A 324 1.92 14.87 -17.11
N GLY A 325 1.59 14.74 -18.40
CA GLY A 325 2.50 14.96 -19.53
C GLY A 325 2.84 13.72 -20.36
N MET A 326 2.22 12.56 -20.12
CA MET A 326 2.53 11.29 -20.77
C MET A 326 1.52 10.95 -21.90
N GLU A 327 1.18 11.92 -22.74
CA GLU A 327 0.15 11.75 -23.78
C GLU A 327 0.57 10.80 -24.91
N LEU A 328 1.83 10.88 -25.35
CA LEU A 328 2.29 10.14 -26.54
C LEU A 328 2.26 8.63 -26.34
N ALA A 329 2.45 8.13 -25.14
CA ALA A 329 2.38 6.68 -24.88
C ALA A 329 0.98 6.08 -25.23
N TYR A 330 -0.05 6.93 -25.21
CA TYR A 330 -1.45 6.57 -25.48
C TYR A 330 -1.92 6.98 -26.90
N ASP A 331 -1.06 7.61 -27.70
CA ASP A 331 -1.40 8.04 -29.08
C ASP A 331 -1.12 6.89 -30.06
N SER A 332 -2.16 6.36 -30.68
CA SER A 332 -2.08 5.23 -31.61
C SER A 332 -1.25 5.49 -32.85
N LYS A 333 -0.93 6.77 -33.15
CA LYS A 333 -0.18 7.17 -34.38
C LYS A 333 1.24 7.65 -34.05
N LYS A 334 1.50 8.12 -32.84
CA LYS A 334 2.73 8.79 -32.45
C LYS A 334 3.53 8.08 -31.37
N ALA A 335 2.95 7.11 -30.68
CA ALA A 335 3.65 6.35 -29.64
C ALA A 335 4.90 5.67 -30.22
N GLU A 336 6.03 5.83 -29.55
CA GLU A 336 7.32 5.24 -29.93
C GLU A 336 7.71 4.17 -28.90
N LEU A 337 7.00 3.01 -28.93
CA LEU A 337 7.20 1.88 -28.02
C LEU A 337 7.91 0.69 -28.71
N LYS A 338 8.78 0.98 -29.67
CA LYS A 338 9.38 -0.02 -30.56
C LYS A 338 10.31 -1.00 -29.88
N LYS A 339 10.95 -0.64 -28.76
CA LYS A 339 11.81 -1.57 -28.01
C LYS A 339 11.04 -2.71 -27.35
N MET A 340 9.71 -2.60 -27.23
CA MET A 340 8.85 -3.64 -26.69
C MET A 340 8.62 -4.80 -27.65
N CYS A 341 8.74 -4.56 -28.97
CA CYS A 341 8.43 -5.54 -30.00
C CYS A 341 9.69 -6.08 -30.68
N SER A 342 9.62 -7.32 -31.18
CA SER A 342 10.73 -7.93 -31.95
C SER A 342 10.85 -7.38 -33.39
N ASN A 343 9.80 -6.72 -33.89
CA ASN A 343 9.76 -6.11 -35.21
C ASN A 343 9.44 -4.61 -35.07
N ASN A 344 10.35 -3.76 -35.52
CA ASN A 344 10.25 -2.30 -35.42
C ASN A 344 9.19 -1.67 -36.35
N ASP A 345 8.61 -2.44 -37.28
CA ASP A 345 7.56 -1.94 -38.20
C ASP A 345 6.18 -1.86 -37.53
N TRP A 346 6.03 -2.43 -36.34
CA TRP A 346 4.78 -2.43 -35.61
C TRP A 346 4.58 -1.12 -34.84
N GLN A 347 3.40 -0.52 -34.99
CA GLN A 347 2.95 0.61 -34.19
C GLN A 347 2.29 0.09 -32.91
N LEU A 348 2.92 0.34 -31.78
CA LEU A 348 2.42 -0.03 -30.44
C LEU A 348 2.05 1.23 -29.66
N TRP A 349 0.98 1.16 -28.92
CA TRP A 349 0.55 2.18 -27.94
C TRP A 349 -0.11 1.50 -26.77
N VAL A 350 -0.31 2.24 -25.68
CA VAL A 350 -1.04 1.76 -24.50
C VAL A 350 -2.51 2.14 -24.64
N ASP A 351 -3.40 1.17 -24.67
CA ASP A 351 -4.84 1.45 -24.70
C ASP A 351 -5.35 1.87 -23.33
N ARG A 352 -4.99 1.11 -22.32
CA ARG A 352 -5.45 1.28 -20.93
C ARG A 352 -4.33 1.03 -19.94
N THR A 353 -4.31 1.84 -18.88
CA THR A 353 -3.49 1.62 -17.69
C THR A 353 -4.44 1.44 -16.50
N ILE A 354 -4.70 0.19 -16.14
CA ILE A 354 -5.69 -0.14 -15.11
C ILE A 354 -4.98 -0.41 -13.79
N GLN A 355 -5.39 0.31 -12.76
CA GLN A 355 -5.01 0.02 -11.37
C GLN A 355 -6.25 -0.38 -10.58
N LYS A 356 -6.13 -1.48 -9.83
CA LYS A 356 -7.14 -1.91 -8.88
C LYS A 356 -6.51 -2.11 -7.52
N SER A 357 -7.12 -1.53 -6.50
CA SER A 357 -6.62 -1.53 -5.13
C SER A 357 -7.75 -1.88 -4.16
N VAL A 358 -7.43 -2.68 -3.14
CA VAL A 358 -8.36 -3.05 -2.07
C VAL A 358 -7.66 -2.87 -0.73
N ILE A 359 -8.34 -2.23 0.21
CA ILE A 359 -7.91 -2.11 1.60
C ILE A 359 -9.07 -2.38 2.53
N GLU A 360 -8.79 -3.08 3.64
CA GLU A 360 -9.72 -3.24 4.75
C GLU A 360 -8.99 -2.87 6.04
N VAL A 361 -9.47 -1.86 6.74
CA VAL A 361 -8.93 -1.38 8.02
C VAL A 361 -9.87 -1.79 9.14
N ASN A 362 -9.37 -2.62 10.03
CA ASN A 362 -10.10 -3.15 11.20
C ASN A 362 -9.19 -3.25 12.42
N GLU A 363 -9.69 -3.78 13.53
CA GLU A 363 -9.00 -3.84 14.83
C GLU A 363 -7.69 -4.63 14.81
N ASP A 364 -7.56 -5.59 13.93
CA ASP A 364 -6.39 -6.46 13.83
C ASP A 364 -5.30 -5.91 12.89
N GLY A 365 -5.65 -4.98 12.01
CA GLY A 365 -4.77 -4.40 10.99
C GLY A 365 -5.47 -4.15 9.67
N SER A 366 -4.70 -4.14 8.60
CA SER A 366 -5.22 -4.24 7.26
C SER A 366 -5.24 -5.71 6.87
N LYS A 367 -6.26 -6.43 7.31
CA LYS A 367 -6.62 -7.85 7.27
C LYS A 367 -5.99 -8.76 8.35
N ALA A 368 -6.81 -9.50 9.07
CA ALA A 368 -6.58 -9.96 10.43
C ALA A 368 -6.06 -11.39 10.65
N ALA A 369 -5.17 -11.54 11.65
CA ALA A 369 -5.04 -12.66 12.59
C ALA A 369 -4.23 -12.21 13.83
N ALA A 370 -4.52 -12.78 15.01
CA ALA A 370 -4.15 -12.22 16.32
C ALA A 370 -2.64 -12.20 16.67
N VAL A 371 -2.17 -11.10 17.28
CA VAL A 371 -0.83 -10.96 17.89
C VAL A 371 -0.97 -10.39 19.31
N THR A 372 -0.26 -10.96 20.29
CA THR A 372 -0.20 -10.44 21.67
C THR A 372 1.16 -9.78 21.89
N ALA A 373 1.17 -8.51 22.31
CA ALA A 373 2.39 -7.77 22.62
C ALA A 373 2.68 -7.76 24.12
N HIS A 374 3.94 -7.94 24.53
CA HIS A 374 4.40 -7.77 25.90
C HIS A 374 4.80 -6.32 26.18
N VAL A 375 4.23 -5.75 27.25
CA VAL A 375 4.57 -4.40 27.74
C VAL A 375 5.70 -4.48 28.73
N ILE A 376 6.85 -3.89 28.43
CA ILE A 376 7.94 -3.65 29.39
C ILE A 376 7.61 -2.35 30.15
N LYS A 377 7.30 -2.47 31.45
CA LYS A 377 7.09 -1.32 32.33
C LYS A 377 8.43 -0.78 32.83
N GLY A 378 8.80 0.42 32.40
CA GLY A 378 9.88 1.21 33.00
C GLY A 378 9.32 2.06 34.15
N THR A 379 10.00 2.05 35.32
CA THR A 379 9.61 2.85 36.48
C THR A 379 10.38 4.17 36.49
N THR A 380 9.82 5.23 35.89
CA THR A 380 10.09 6.61 36.28
C THR A 380 8.77 7.33 36.24
N SER A 381 8.43 8.02 37.34
CA SER A 381 7.19 8.78 37.45
C SER A 381 7.40 10.17 36.81
N PRO A 382 6.96 10.40 35.57
CA PRO A 382 6.83 11.75 35.04
C PRO A 382 5.58 12.38 35.63
N GLY A 383 5.53 13.70 35.70
CA GLY A 383 4.29 14.43 35.95
C GLY A 383 3.15 14.06 34.98
N PRO A 384 1.95 14.60 35.12
CA PRO A 384 0.81 14.26 34.26
C PRO A 384 1.22 14.44 32.79
N GLU A 385 1.30 13.31 32.08
CA GLU A 385 1.64 13.29 30.66
C GLU A 385 0.48 13.92 29.87
N SER A 386 0.77 14.90 29.01
CA SER A 386 -0.24 15.44 28.11
C SER A 386 -0.68 14.36 27.13
N VAL A 387 -1.99 14.11 27.08
CA VAL A 387 -2.61 13.15 26.18
C VAL A 387 -3.19 13.92 25.01
N ILE A 388 -2.88 13.53 23.79
CA ILE A 388 -3.38 14.15 22.57
C ILE A 388 -4.61 13.36 22.10
N ASP A 389 -5.74 14.06 21.92
CA ASP A 389 -6.92 13.51 21.25
C ASP A 389 -6.71 13.54 19.73
N PHE A 390 -6.85 12.37 19.09
CA PHE A 390 -6.74 12.21 17.66
C PHE A 390 -7.95 11.43 17.12
N THR A 391 -9.07 12.13 17.04
CA THR A 391 -10.35 11.55 16.60
C THR A 391 -10.58 11.83 15.11
N CYS A 392 -10.61 10.79 14.28
CA CYS A 392 -10.81 10.85 12.83
C CYS A 392 -12.31 10.88 12.48
N ASP A 393 -13.04 11.89 12.93
CA ASP A 393 -14.49 12.03 12.80
C ASP A 393 -14.95 12.89 11.60
N HIS A 394 -14.02 13.27 10.74
CA HIS A 394 -14.22 14.06 9.53
C HIS A 394 -13.21 13.65 8.45
N PRO A 395 -13.28 14.19 7.21
CA PRO A 395 -12.40 13.77 6.12
C PRO A 395 -10.92 13.79 6.48
N PHE A 396 -10.26 12.69 6.23
CA PHE A 396 -8.81 12.53 6.45
C PHE A 396 -8.15 11.84 5.26
N MET A 397 -6.85 12.04 5.13
CA MET A 397 -5.99 11.31 4.22
C MET A 397 -5.23 10.23 4.99
N PHE A 398 -4.88 9.15 4.33
CA PHE A 398 -3.98 8.15 4.87
C PHE A 398 -2.97 7.68 3.81
N MET A 399 -1.79 7.27 4.27
CA MET A 399 -0.75 6.68 3.44
C MET A 399 -0.19 5.44 4.11
N ILE A 400 0.15 4.41 3.32
CA ILE A 400 0.95 3.29 3.80
C ILE A 400 2.32 3.41 3.14
N ARG A 401 3.37 3.51 3.96
CA ARG A 401 4.75 3.62 3.48
C ARG A 401 5.71 2.69 4.21
N GLU A 402 6.85 2.41 3.58
CA GLU A 402 7.99 1.79 4.21
C GLU A 402 8.88 2.88 4.83
N THR A 403 9.33 2.66 6.07
CA THR A 403 9.89 3.74 6.90
C THR A 403 11.35 4.07 6.62
N THR A 404 12.14 3.16 6.01
CA THR A 404 13.56 3.38 5.70
C THR A 404 13.76 4.04 4.34
N SER A 405 13.12 3.50 3.30
CA SER A 405 13.18 4.05 1.95
C SER A 405 12.25 5.23 1.71
N GLY A 406 11.24 5.40 2.56
CA GLY A 406 10.17 6.39 2.35
C GLY A 406 9.17 6.00 1.26
N ALA A 407 9.30 4.81 0.65
CA ALA A 407 8.45 4.38 -0.45
C ALA A 407 6.97 4.37 -0.07
N ILE A 408 6.15 5.10 -0.80
CA ILE A 408 4.70 5.22 -0.58
C ILE A 408 3.99 4.11 -1.36
N LEU A 409 3.52 3.10 -0.63
CA LEU A 409 2.82 1.95 -1.20
C LEU A 409 1.40 2.31 -1.63
N PHE A 410 0.70 3.03 -0.75
CA PHE A 410 -0.68 3.45 -0.95
C PHE A 410 -0.93 4.86 -0.45
N MET A 411 -1.86 5.53 -1.11
CA MET A 411 -2.44 6.80 -0.68
C MET A 411 -3.96 6.72 -0.80
N GLY A 412 -4.66 7.28 0.16
CA GLY A 412 -6.12 7.31 0.14
C GLY A 412 -6.72 8.46 0.93
N THR A 413 -8.00 8.73 0.64
CA THR A 413 -8.85 9.61 1.43
C THR A 413 -10.04 8.84 1.97
N TYR A 414 -10.44 9.14 3.20
CA TYR A 414 -11.69 8.68 3.78
C TYR A 414 -12.59 9.89 4.02
N THR A 415 -13.72 9.95 3.29
CA THR A 415 -14.55 11.17 3.19
C THR A 415 -16.04 10.90 3.40
N LYS A 416 -16.44 9.63 3.50
CA LYS A 416 -17.88 9.26 3.63
C LYS A 416 -18.11 7.87 4.27
#